data_6099761d5d7c3589f007f9afe5840d76
#
_entry.id   6099761d5d7c3589f007f9afe5840d76
#
_cell.length_a   1.000
_cell.length_b   1.000
_cell.length_c   1.000
_cell.angle_alpha   90.00
_cell.angle_beta   90.00
_cell.angle_gamma   90.00
#
_symmetry.space_group_name_H-M   'P 1'
#
loop_
_entity.id
_entity.type
_entity.pdbx_description
1 polymer ?
#
loop_
_entity_poly.entity_id
_entity_poly.type
_entity_poly.pdbx_seq_one_letter_code
_entity_poly.pdbx_strand_id
1 'polypeptide(L)'
;MLKHTIPLVSGRWTAEIAPDRGANPIRVQFGGEDILIPWTAEAENPFLIGSPLLLPANRTAGGRFSFRGTEYTLPISDSFHCANLHGSLYLQRFQVTEQSPSCVGLHFENQ
;
A
#
# COMPACT_ATOMS: atom_id res chain seq x y z
N MET A 1 15.16 2.41 -0.23
CA MET A 1 15.05 3.04 -1.56
C MET A 1 14.22 2.18 -2.49
N LEU A 2 13.29 2.79 -3.20
CA LEU A 2 12.47 2.07 -4.17
C LEU A 2 13.28 1.80 -5.42
N LYS A 3 13.34 0.52 -5.83
CA LYS A 3 14.14 0.10 -6.98
C LYS A 3 13.40 0.22 -8.29
N HIS A 4 12.07 0.21 -8.23
CA HIS A 4 11.24 0.12 -9.40
C HIS A 4 9.92 0.85 -9.17
N THR A 5 9.61 1.80 -10.02
CA THR A 5 8.34 2.50 -10.02
C THR A 5 7.76 2.51 -11.43
N ILE A 6 6.43 2.57 -11.52
CA ILE A 6 5.73 2.58 -12.80
C ILE A 6 5.06 3.93 -12.97
N PRO A 7 5.47 4.72 -13.98
CA PRO A 7 4.82 5.98 -14.27
C PRO A 7 3.51 5.79 -15.02
N LEU A 8 2.51 6.59 -14.68
CA LEU A 8 1.23 6.64 -15.38
C LEU A 8 0.93 8.08 -15.76
N VAL A 9 0.37 8.26 -16.95
CA VAL A 9 0.00 9.59 -17.46
C VAL A 9 -1.37 9.48 -18.14
N SER A 10 -2.26 10.40 -17.80
CA SER A 10 -3.56 10.54 -18.45
C SER A 10 -4.00 11.99 -18.40
N GLY A 11 -3.98 12.68 -19.55
CA GLY A 11 -4.27 14.12 -19.60
C GLY A 11 -3.29 14.89 -18.72
N ARG A 12 -3.83 15.66 -17.76
CA ARG A 12 -3.03 16.44 -16.81
C ARG A 12 -2.67 15.65 -15.54
N TRP A 13 -3.12 14.41 -15.43
CA TRP A 13 -2.79 13.53 -14.32
C TRP A 13 -1.49 12.78 -14.57
N THR A 14 -0.64 12.72 -13.55
CA THR A 14 0.53 11.84 -13.52
C THR A 14 0.55 11.10 -12.19
N ALA A 15 1.09 9.89 -12.23
CA ALA A 15 1.24 9.08 -11.02
C ALA A 15 2.46 8.20 -11.13
N GLU A 16 3.00 7.79 -9.99
CA GLU A 16 4.00 6.74 -9.89
C GLU A 16 3.51 5.69 -8.92
N ILE A 17 3.57 4.44 -9.34
CA ILE A 17 3.15 3.29 -8.54
C ILE A 17 4.39 2.50 -8.14
N ALA A 18 4.45 2.07 -6.87
CA ALA A 18 5.55 1.27 -6.36
C ALA A 18 5.08 -0.18 -6.12
N PRO A 19 5.31 -1.10 -7.09
CA PRO A 19 4.91 -2.50 -6.90
C PRO A 19 5.55 -3.16 -5.70
N ASP A 20 6.79 -2.80 -5.37
CA ASP A 20 7.54 -3.39 -4.27
C ASP A 20 7.12 -2.89 -2.88
N ARG A 21 6.22 -1.91 -2.84
CA ARG A 21 5.71 -1.31 -1.61
C ARG A 21 4.20 -1.31 -1.58
N GLY A 22 3.62 -2.50 -1.70
CA GLY A 22 2.18 -2.66 -1.58
C GLY A 22 1.39 -2.01 -2.72
N ALA A 23 1.98 -1.91 -3.90
CA ALA A 23 1.37 -1.23 -5.05
C ALA A 23 0.97 0.22 -4.72
N ASN A 24 1.73 0.87 -3.85
CA ASN A 24 1.44 2.22 -3.37
C ASN A 24 1.54 3.25 -4.50
N PRO A 25 0.51 4.07 -4.73
CA PRO A 25 0.64 5.28 -5.52
C PRO A 25 1.46 6.31 -4.73
N ILE A 26 2.78 6.23 -4.88
CA ILE A 26 3.72 7.03 -4.10
C ILE A 26 3.74 8.50 -4.48
N ARG A 27 3.22 8.83 -5.66
CA ARG A 27 3.06 10.19 -6.13
C ARG A 27 1.86 10.26 -7.05
N VAL A 28 1.01 11.25 -6.83
CA VAL A 28 -0.11 11.57 -7.73
C VAL A 28 -0.14 13.09 -7.89
N GLN A 29 -0.10 13.56 -9.14
CA GLN A 29 -0.09 14.97 -9.44
C GLN A 29 -1.16 15.31 -10.47
N PHE A 30 -1.70 16.52 -10.38
CA PHE A 30 -2.57 17.11 -11.39
C PHE A 30 -2.01 18.46 -11.79
N GLY A 31 -1.70 18.62 -13.09
CA GLY A 31 -1.12 19.84 -13.58
C GLY A 31 0.22 20.18 -12.93
N GLY A 32 0.98 19.19 -12.50
CA GLY A 32 2.26 19.37 -11.84
C GLY A 32 2.19 19.60 -10.34
N GLU A 33 1.00 19.62 -9.75
CA GLU A 33 0.82 19.80 -8.31
C GLU A 33 0.51 18.50 -7.61
N ASP A 34 1.13 18.27 -6.46
CA ASP A 34 0.90 17.07 -5.66
C ASP A 34 -0.51 17.04 -5.11
N ILE A 35 -1.21 15.92 -5.34
CA ILE A 35 -2.54 15.64 -4.78
C ILE A 35 -2.41 14.85 -3.48
N LEU A 36 -1.43 13.97 -3.39
CA LEU A 36 -1.09 13.23 -2.19
C LEU A 36 0.24 13.75 -1.64
N ILE A 37 0.49 13.56 -0.35
CA ILE A 37 1.81 13.78 0.22
C ILE A 37 2.72 12.70 -0.38
N PRO A 38 3.76 13.07 -1.15
CA PRO A 38 4.62 12.09 -1.82
C PRO A 38 5.35 11.20 -0.82
N TRP A 39 5.54 9.94 -1.20
CA TRP A 39 6.29 9.00 -0.40
C TRP A 39 7.77 9.40 -0.32
N THR A 40 8.33 9.32 0.89
CA THR A 40 9.76 9.50 1.11
C THR A 40 10.29 8.38 1.99
N ALA A 41 11.56 8.01 1.80
CA ALA A 41 12.20 6.97 2.59
C ALA A 41 12.40 7.39 4.05
N GLU A 42 12.46 8.69 4.32
CA GLU A 42 12.71 9.26 5.63
C GLU A 42 11.43 9.50 6.45
N ALA A 43 10.27 9.23 5.89
CA ALA A 43 9.00 9.48 6.59
C ALA A 43 8.88 8.59 7.82
N GLU A 44 8.56 9.20 8.95
CA GLU A 44 8.38 8.48 10.22
C GLU A 44 7.13 7.61 10.22
N ASN A 45 6.08 8.06 9.55
CA ASN A 45 4.81 7.33 9.50
C ASN A 45 4.46 6.97 8.06
N PRO A 46 4.63 5.68 7.67
CA PRO A 46 4.38 5.25 6.30
C PRO A 46 2.91 5.31 5.90
N PHE A 47 2.00 5.47 6.86
CA PHE A 47 0.56 5.53 6.59
C PHE A 47 0.09 6.92 6.19
N LEU A 48 0.94 7.94 6.29
CA LEU A 48 0.58 9.33 6.01
C LEU A 48 1.13 9.84 4.68
N ILE A 49 1.77 9.00 3.91
CA ILE A 49 2.40 9.38 2.63
C ILE A 49 1.98 8.41 1.54
N GLY A 50 1.87 8.93 0.31
CA GLY A 50 1.33 8.15 -0.79
C GLY A 50 -0.11 7.72 -0.50
N SER A 51 -0.47 6.52 -0.95
CA SER A 51 -1.79 5.93 -0.67
C SER A 51 -1.63 4.45 -0.38
N PRO A 52 -1.20 4.09 0.83
CA PRO A 52 -0.97 2.69 1.18
C PRO A 52 -2.27 1.88 1.22
N LEU A 53 -2.17 0.60 0.85
CA LEU A 53 -3.28 -0.34 0.99
C LEU A 53 -3.30 -0.89 2.42
N LEU A 54 -4.34 -0.60 3.14
CA LEU A 54 -4.50 -1.00 4.55
C LEU A 54 -5.59 -2.06 4.62
N LEU A 55 -5.17 -3.33 4.72
CA LEU A 55 -6.10 -4.46 4.78
C LEU A 55 -5.53 -5.58 5.66
N PRO A 56 -6.24 -6.00 6.70
CA PRO A 56 -7.42 -5.32 7.25
C PRO A 56 -7.07 -3.95 7.82
N ALA A 57 -7.97 -2.99 7.65
CA ALA A 57 -7.74 -1.62 8.11
C ALA A 57 -7.87 -1.51 9.62
N ASN A 58 -7.14 -0.53 10.19
CA ASN A 58 -7.18 -0.23 11.62
C ASN A 58 -6.62 -1.39 12.46
N ARG A 59 -7.03 -1.51 13.70
CA ARG A 59 -6.48 -2.48 14.65
C ARG A 59 -7.34 -3.72 14.75
N THR A 60 -6.65 -4.88 14.66
CA THR A 60 -7.26 -6.18 14.98
C THR A 60 -6.78 -6.58 16.37
N ALA A 61 -7.67 -6.54 17.34
CA ALA A 61 -7.36 -6.79 18.75
C ALA A 61 -6.76 -8.19 18.94
N GLY A 62 -5.62 -8.27 19.61
CA GLY A 62 -4.90 -9.52 19.81
C GLY A 62 -4.40 -10.17 18.52
N GLY A 63 -4.54 -9.52 17.38
CA GLY A 63 -4.18 -10.08 16.09
C GLY A 63 -5.05 -11.26 15.66
N ARG A 64 -6.25 -11.39 16.22
CA ARG A 64 -7.11 -12.54 15.96
C ARG A 64 -8.50 -12.15 15.51
N PHE A 65 -9.01 -12.87 14.52
CA PHE A 65 -10.40 -12.73 14.09
C PHE A 65 -10.91 -14.06 13.52
N SER A 66 -12.22 -14.22 13.50
CA SER A 66 -12.86 -15.38 12.89
C SER A 66 -13.73 -14.95 11.73
N PHE A 67 -13.69 -15.74 10.67
CA PHE A 67 -14.54 -15.52 9.51
C PHE A 67 -15.01 -16.87 8.96
N ARG A 68 -16.30 -17.02 8.84
CA ARG A 68 -16.95 -18.26 8.34
C ARG A 68 -16.43 -19.54 9.04
N GLY A 69 -16.32 -19.47 10.37
CA GLY A 69 -15.88 -20.60 11.18
C GLY A 69 -14.39 -20.88 11.20
N THR A 70 -13.60 -20.09 10.51
CA THR A 70 -12.14 -20.21 10.50
C THR A 70 -11.52 -19.08 11.31
N GLU A 71 -10.58 -19.41 12.20
CA GLU A 71 -9.83 -18.42 12.95
C GLU A 71 -8.56 -18.03 12.20
N TYR A 72 -8.32 -16.74 12.11
CA TYR A 72 -7.13 -16.18 11.48
C TYR A 72 -6.31 -15.42 12.51
N THR A 73 -4.99 -15.50 12.38
CA THR A 73 -4.06 -14.78 13.24
C THR A 73 -3.17 -13.87 12.39
N LEU A 74 -2.90 -12.68 12.94
CA LEU A 74 -2.02 -11.69 12.34
C LEU A 74 -0.93 -11.34 13.34
N PRO A 75 0.29 -10.98 12.89
CA PRO A 75 1.35 -10.56 13.80
C PRO A 75 0.92 -9.34 14.61
N ILE A 76 1.39 -9.26 15.85
CA ILE A 76 1.23 -8.07 16.66
C ILE A 76 2.24 -7.03 16.17
N SER A 77 1.77 -6.01 15.46
CA SER A 77 2.58 -4.92 14.92
C SER A 77 2.47 -3.64 15.74
N ASP A 78 1.45 -3.53 16.57
CA ASP A 78 1.23 -2.44 17.52
C ASP A 78 1.27 -3.01 18.92
N SER A 79 2.46 -3.06 19.51
CA SER A 79 2.66 -3.68 20.82
C SER A 79 1.96 -2.92 21.93
N PHE A 80 1.88 -1.60 21.83
CA PHE A 80 1.22 -0.76 22.84
C PHE A 80 -0.27 -1.12 22.98
N HIS A 81 -0.95 -1.40 21.89
CA HIS A 81 -2.36 -1.76 21.88
C HIS A 81 -2.61 -3.27 21.80
N CYS A 82 -1.55 -4.08 21.79
CA CYS A 82 -1.61 -5.54 21.62
C CYS A 82 -2.49 -5.92 20.42
N ALA A 83 -2.17 -5.35 19.27
CA ALA A 83 -2.98 -5.49 18.07
C ALA A 83 -2.14 -5.60 16.81
N ASN A 84 -2.74 -6.10 15.73
CA ASN A 84 -2.22 -5.88 14.40
C ASN A 84 -2.77 -4.56 13.88
N LEU A 85 -1.91 -3.70 13.36
CA LEU A 85 -2.31 -2.42 12.78
C LEU A 85 -2.16 -2.46 11.27
N HIS A 86 -3.27 -2.29 10.57
CA HIS A 86 -3.34 -2.11 9.11
C HIS A 86 -2.84 -3.28 8.26
N GLY A 87 -2.74 -4.49 8.83
CA GLY A 87 -2.29 -5.65 8.09
C GLY A 87 -0.86 -5.50 7.58
N SER A 88 -0.55 -6.12 6.44
CA SER A 88 0.80 -6.11 5.87
C SER A 88 0.85 -5.87 4.36
N LEU A 89 -0.29 -5.65 3.70
CA LEU A 89 -0.30 -5.44 2.25
C LEU A 89 0.56 -4.26 1.81
N TYR A 90 0.62 -3.22 2.61
CA TYR A 90 1.41 -2.03 2.30
C TYR A 90 2.92 -2.30 2.23
N LEU A 91 3.38 -3.44 2.72
CA LEU A 91 4.78 -3.87 2.68
C LEU A 91 5.06 -4.92 1.62
N GLN A 92 4.03 -5.49 1.00
CA GLN A 92 4.19 -6.63 0.11
C GLN A 92 4.58 -6.20 -1.29
N ARG A 93 5.26 -7.11 -1.97
CA ARG A 93 5.60 -6.94 -3.38
C ARG A 93 4.46 -7.46 -4.24
N PHE A 94 3.94 -6.59 -5.10
CA PHE A 94 2.89 -6.94 -6.04
C PHE A 94 3.50 -7.27 -7.40
N GLN A 95 2.88 -8.22 -8.09
CA GLN A 95 3.27 -8.58 -9.45
C GLN A 95 2.52 -7.70 -10.44
N VAL A 96 3.25 -7.15 -11.42
CA VAL A 96 2.64 -6.41 -12.52
C VAL A 96 2.04 -7.40 -13.50
N THR A 97 0.73 -7.31 -13.74
CA THR A 97 0.02 -8.23 -14.64
C THR A 97 -0.30 -7.61 -15.99
N GLU A 98 -0.44 -6.30 -16.04
CA GLU A 98 -0.62 -5.55 -17.29
C GLU A 98 -0.13 -4.13 -17.11
N GLN A 99 0.26 -3.50 -18.20
CA GLN A 99 0.81 -2.15 -18.15
C GLN A 99 0.57 -1.44 -19.47
N SER A 100 0.13 -0.20 -19.38
CA SER A 100 0.00 0.75 -20.48
C SER A 100 0.44 2.13 -19.99
N PRO A 101 0.54 3.15 -20.87
CA PRO A 101 0.92 4.48 -20.42
C PRO A 101 -0.02 5.10 -19.36
N SER A 102 -1.27 4.67 -19.31
CA SER A 102 -2.27 5.24 -18.39
C SER A 102 -2.88 4.23 -17.42
N CYS A 103 -2.41 2.98 -17.45
CA CYS A 103 -3.02 1.93 -16.62
C CYS A 103 -1.98 0.89 -16.24
N VAL A 104 -2.08 0.38 -15.02
CA VAL A 104 -1.27 -0.75 -14.56
C VAL A 104 -2.17 -1.69 -13.75
N GLY A 105 -2.05 -2.98 -14.04
CA GLY A 105 -2.67 -4.04 -13.25
C GLY A 105 -1.63 -4.66 -12.32
N LEU A 106 -2.00 -4.84 -11.06
CA LEU A 106 -1.11 -5.37 -10.03
C LEU A 106 -1.83 -6.46 -9.26
N HIS A 107 -1.10 -7.51 -8.93
CA HIS A 107 -1.65 -8.68 -8.26
C HIS A 107 -0.76 -9.09 -7.09
N PHE A 108 -1.39 -9.40 -5.97
CA PHE A 108 -0.76 -10.02 -4.81
C PHE A 108 -1.60 -11.20 -4.37
N GLU A 109 -0.95 -12.33 -4.16
CA GLU A 109 -1.61 -13.53 -3.69
C GLU A 109 -1.23 -13.77 -2.23
N ASN A 110 -2.21 -13.72 -1.36
CA ASN A 110 -2.03 -13.97 0.06
C ASN A 110 -2.03 -15.48 0.31
N GLN A 111 -0.98 -15.96 0.96
CA GLN A 111 -0.82 -17.38 1.26
C GLN A 111 -1.04 -17.70 2.72
#